data_0e7527addc89dc346c872710c8b32afa
#
_entry.id   0e7527addc89dc346c872710c8b32afa
#
_cell.length_a   1.000
_cell.length_b   1.000
_cell.length_c   1.000
_cell.angle_alpha   90.00
_cell.angle_beta   90.00
_cell.angle_gamma   90.00
#
_symmetry.space_group_name_H-M   'P 1'
#
loop_
_entity.id
_entity.type
_entity.pdbx_description
1 polymer ?
#
loop_
_entity_poly.entity_id
_entity_poly.type
_entity_poly.pdbx_seq_one_letter_code
_entity_poly.pdbx_strand_id
1 'polypeptide(L)'
;FYAATQVRSNVTLESLEIIKDQLANYHETFSADELAVTKNLIIKGNSRSYETLRQLMGILTTIDEFGYADNYLELNQNELQTLTLSEAKQVIKNNLNEQNMIYLVVGDAKTQLERVSELGYGKPILLDRNGNKL
;
A
#
# COMPACT_ATOMS: atom_id res chain seq x y z
N PHE A 1 -2.05 -1.70 4.00
CA PHE A 1 -1.64 -1.27 2.65
C PHE A 1 -2.77 -1.48 1.66
N TYR A 2 -3.04 -0.52 0.84
CA TYR A 2 -3.92 -0.67 -0.32
C TYR A 2 -3.37 0.15 -1.50
N ALA A 3 -3.64 -0.33 -2.72
CA ALA A 3 -3.42 0.39 -3.95
C ALA A 3 -4.76 0.49 -4.69
N ALA A 4 -5.11 1.66 -5.21
CA ALA A 4 -6.34 1.88 -5.94
C ALA A 4 -6.09 2.70 -7.20
N THR A 5 -6.76 2.33 -8.28
CA THR A 5 -6.70 3.04 -9.55
C THR A 5 -8.05 2.99 -10.26
N GLN A 6 -8.26 3.91 -11.18
CA GLN A 6 -9.42 3.93 -12.05
C GLN A 6 -8.97 3.75 -13.50
N VAL A 7 -9.54 2.78 -14.15
CA VAL A 7 -9.19 2.42 -15.54
C VAL A 7 -10.44 2.28 -16.39
N ARG A 8 -10.27 2.30 -17.71
CA ARG A 8 -11.36 1.96 -18.64
C ARG A 8 -11.70 0.48 -18.53
N SER A 9 -12.97 0.12 -18.64
CA SER A 9 -13.42 -1.27 -18.53
C SER A 9 -12.70 -2.25 -19.46
N ASN A 10 -12.34 -1.80 -20.66
CA ASN A 10 -11.67 -2.65 -21.65
C ASN A 10 -10.21 -2.99 -21.32
N VAL A 11 -9.60 -2.35 -20.34
CA VAL A 11 -8.20 -2.59 -19.87
C VAL A 11 -8.14 -3.00 -18.41
N THR A 12 -9.25 -3.43 -17.83
CA THR A 12 -9.31 -3.81 -16.40
C THR A 12 -8.39 -4.98 -16.09
N LEU A 13 -8.44 -6.06 -16.86
CA LEU A 13 -7.59 -7.24 -16.65
C LEU A 13 -6.11 -6.89 -16.80
N GLU A 14 -5.74 -6.24 -17.87
CA GLU A 14 -4.37 -5.85 -18.17
C GLU A 14 -3.78 -4.93 -17.07
N SER A 15 -4.63 -4.06 -16.51
CA SER A 15 -4.21 -3.21 -15.38
C SER A 15 -3.99 -4.01 -14.10
N LEU A 16 -4.82 -5.01 -13.85
CA LEU A 16 -4.65 -5.91 -12.69
C LEU A 16 -3.40 -6.78 -12.84
N GLU A 17 -3.10 -7.28 -14.04
CA GLU A 17 -1.89 -8.03 -14.33
C GLU A 17 -0.63 -7.19 -14.08
N ILE A 18 -0.63 -5.93 -14.51
CA ILE A 18 0.47 -4.99 -14.24
C ILE A 18 0.65 -4.79 -12.73
N ILE A 19 -0.44 -4.55 -11.99
CA ILE A 19 -0.39 -4.37 -10.53
C ILE A 19 0.16 -5.64 -9.86
N LYS A 20 -0.35 -6.81 -10.26
CA LYS A 20 0.11 -8.11 -9.77
C LYS A 20 1.62 -8.30 -9.97
N ASP A 21 2.09 -8.06 -11.19
CA ASP A 21 3.50 -8.19 -11.54
C ASP A 21 4.37 -7.18 -10.77
N GLN A 22 3.94 -5.93 -10.68
CA GLN A 22 4.62 -4.90 -9.89
C GLN A 22 4.73 -5.30 -8.41
N LEU A 23 3.66 -5.79 -7.79
CA LEU A 23 3.68 -6.20 -6.39
C LEU A 23 4.57 -7.42 -6.15
N ALA A 24 4.53 -8.41 -7.04
CA ALA A 24 5.35 -9.61 -6.94
C ALA A 24 6.85 -9.30 -7.00
N ASN A 25 7.24 -8.36 -7.86
CA ASN A 25 8.64 -8.04 -8.13
C ASN A 25 9.14 -6.80 -7.38
N TYR A 26 8.29 -6.13 -6.58
CA TYR A 26 8.61 -4.83 -5.98
C TYR A 26 9.88 -4.84 -5.12
N HIS A 27 10.11 -5.91 -4.35
CA HIS A 27 11.29 -6.06 -3.53
C HIS A 27 12.59 -6.17 -4.35
N GLU A 28 12.53 -6.64 -5.59
CA GLU A 28 13.69 -6.71 -6.50
C GLU A 28 13.92 -5.39 -7.23
N THR A 29 12.84 -4.79 -7.71
CA THR A 29 12.89 -3.58 -8.53
C THR A 29 13.10 -2.30 -7.74
N PHE A 30 12.76 -2.27 -6.44
CA PHE A 30 12.91 -1.09 -5.59
C PHE A 30 14.36 -0.58 -5.59
N SER A 31 14.55 0.66 -5.98
CA SER A 31 15.86 1.27 -6.26
C SER A 31 16.34 2.20 -5.13
N ALA A 32 17.62 2.55 -5.16
CA ALA A 32 18.19 3.54 -4.25
C ALA A 32 17.58 4.94 -4.45
N ASP A 33 17.23 5.29 -5.68
CA ASP A 33 16.60 6.58 -5.99
C ASP A 33 15.18 6.63 -5.41
N GLU A 34 14.41 5.56 -5.53
CA GLU A 34 13.08 5.46 -4.92
C GLU A 34 13.15 5.51 -3.39
N LEU A 35 14.12 4.85 -2.78
CA LEU A 35 14.38 4.96 -1.35
C LEU A 35 14.68 6.40 -0.94
N ALA A 36 15.54 7.09 -1.68
CA ALA A 36 15.88 8.48 -1.40
C ALA A 36 14.67 9.41 -1.52
N VAL A 37 13.85 9.23 -2.56
CA VAL A 37 12.59 9.98 -2.74
C VAL A 37 11.63 9.69 -1.58
N THR A 38 11.44 8.44 -1.23
CA THR A 38 10.55 8.01 -0.13
C THR A 38 10.98 8.61 1.20
N LYS A 39 12.27 8.52 1.56
CA LYS A 39 12.83 9.14 2.76
C LYS A 39 12.55 10.64 2.80
N ASN A 40 12.85 11.34 1.71
CA ASN A 40 12.63 12.78 1.60
C ASN A 40 11.15 13.16 1.77
N LEU A 41 10.23 12.41 1.17
CA LEU A 41 8.79 12.65 1.28
C LEU A 41 8.31 12.50 2.73
N ILE A 42 8.71 11.43 3.41
CA ILE A 42 8.28 11.16 4.79
C ILE A 42 8.90 12.19 5.75
N ILE A 43 10.22 12.43 5.67
CA ILE A 43 10.92 13.36 6.56
C ILE A 43 10.39 14.78 6.40
N LYS A 44 10.20 15.24 5.16
CA LYS A 44 9.61 16.57 4.90
C LYS A 44 8.13 16.63 5.27
N GLY A 45 7.40 15.53 5.13
CA GLY A 45 6.01 15.42 5.56
C GLY A 45 5.87 15.57 7.07
N ASN A 46 6.80 14.99 7.83
CA ASN A 46 6.79 15.06 9.29
C ASN A 46 6.88 16.50 9.82
N SER A 47 7.59 17.41 9.14
CA SER A 47 7.65 18.82 9.57
C SER A 47 6.28 19.50 9.62
N ARG A 48 5.32 19.05 8.81
CA ARG A 48 3.94 19.57 8.79
C ARG A 48 3.03 18.91 9.83
N SER A 49 3.47 17.81 10.45
CA SER A 49 2.67 17.04 11.42
C SER A 49 2.43 17.79 12.74
N TYR A 50 3.03 18.94 12.92
CA TYR A 50 2.94 19.77 14.13
C TYR A 50 2.19 21.10 13.92
N GLU A 51 1.64 21.35 12.73
CA GLU A 51 1.08 22.66 12.37
C GLU A 51 -0.27 22.94 13.02
N THR A 52 -1.03 21.91 13.39
CA THR A 52 -2.36 22.07 13.95
C THR A 52 -2.55 21.28 15.24
N LEU A 53 -3.43 21.76 16.13
CA LEU A 53 -3.81 21.03 17.36
C LEU A 53 -4.34 19.63 17.06
N ARG A 54 -5.09 19.44 15.97
CA ARG A 54 -5.60 18.13 15.57
C ARG A 54 -4.47 17.15 15.24
N GLN A 55 -3.43 17.61 14.58
CA GLN A 55 -2.25 16.79 14.27
C GLN A 55 -1.48 16.43 15.54
N LEU A 56 -1.27 17.40 16.44
CA LEU A 56 -0.64 17.14 17.73
C LEU A 56 -1.44 16.12 18.57
N MET A 57 -2.76 16.27 18.62
CA MET A 57 -3.63 15.31 19.30
C MET A 57 -3.53 13.91 18.66
N GLY A 58 -3.45 13.83 17.34
CA GLY A 58 -3.25 12.55 16.63
C GLY A 58 -1.95 11.86 17.04
N ILE A 59 -0.85 12.61 17.18
CA ILE A 59 0.44 12.09 17.65
C ILE A 59 0.31 11.55 19.08
N LEU A 60 -0.26 12.34 20.00
CA LEU A 60 -0.45 11.94 21.39
C LEU A 60 -1.34 10.70 21.51
N THR A 61 -2.42 10.64 20.73
CA THR A 61 -3.30 9.47 20.68
C THR A 61 -2.54 8.23 20.20
N THR A 62 -1.69 8.37 19.18
CA THR A 62 -0.87 7.26 18.67
C THR A 62 0.13 6.77 19.71
N ILE A 63 0.79 7.68 20.42
CA ILE A 63 1.73 7.34 21.50
C ILE A 63 1.00 6.58 22.62
N ASP A 64 -0.16 7.07 23.05
CA ASP A 64 -0.96 6.45 24.12
C ASP A 64 -1.53 5.08 23.70
N GLU A 65 -2.14 4.99 22.52
CA GLU A 65 -2.80 3.78 22.02
C GLU A 65 -1.81 2.62 21.80
N PHE A 66 -0.61 2.91 21.31
CA PHE A 66 0.40 1.88 21.00
C PHE A 66 1.50 1.76 22.05
N GLY A 67 1.48 2.59 23.09
CA GLY A 67 2.50 2.59 24.16
C GLY A 67 3.89 2.98 23.65
N TYR A 68 3.97 3.87 22.69
CA TYR A 68 5.24 4.35 22.16
C TYR A 68 5.94 5.30 23.14
N ALA A 69 7.27 5.46 22.97
CA ALA A 69 8.03 6.44 23.74
C ALA A 69 7.65 7.87 23.33
N ASP A 70 7.77 8.83 24.26
CA ASP A 70 7.44 10.23 24.02
C ASP A 70 8.18 10.85 22.83
N ASN A 71 9.39 10.34 22.54
CA ASN A 71 10.22 10.75 21.40
C ASN A 71 10.10 9.83 20.18
N TYR A 72 9.02 9.06 20.08
CA TYR A 72 8.77 8.08 19.01
C TYR A 72 8.97 8.66 17.60
N LEU A 73 8.56 9.91 17.37
CA LEU A 73 8.72 10.54 16.05
C LEU A 73 10.18 10.82 15.70
N GLU A 74 10.99 11.21 16.69
CA GLU A 74 12.43 11.39 16.52
C GLU A 74 13.12 10.05 16.25
N LEU A 75 12.76 9.01 17.00
CA LEU A 75 13.30 7.67 16.80
C LEU A 75 12.97 7.15 15.41
N ASN A 76 11.71 7.26 14.97
CA ASN A 76 11.28 6.89 13.62
C ASN A 76 12.02 7.67 12.52
N GLN A 77 12.22 8.96 12.73
CA GLN A 77 12.93 9.77 11.74
C GLN A 77 14.40 9.35 11.62
N ASN A 78 15.07 9.08 12.74
CA ASN A 78 16.44 8.61 12.77
C ASN A 78 16.57 7.22 12.12
N GLU A 79 15.66 6.30 12.42
CA GLU A 79 15.60 4.98 11.80
C GLU A 79 15.40 5.09 10.29
N LEU A 80 14.48 5.92 9.85
CA LEU A 80 14.24 6.17 8.43
C LEU A 80 15.48 6.78 7.73
N GLN A 81 16.18 7.71 8.38
CA GLN A 81 17.40 8.32 7.83
C GLN A 81 18.50 7.30 7.61
N THR A 82 18.67 6.38 8.54
CA THR A 82 19.74 5.35 8.49
C THR A 82 19.34 4.12 7.67
N LEU A 83 18.05 3.91 7.37
CA LEU A 83 17.55 2.77 6.62
C LEU A 83 18.31 2.57 5.30
N THR A 84 18.93 1.42 5.12
CA THR A 84 19.63 1.05 3.89
C THR A 84 18.70 0.48 2.83
N LEU A 85 19.13 0.45 1.57
CA LEU A 85 18.37 -0.19 0.50
C LEU A 85 18.14 -1.68 0.75
N SER A 86 19.12 -2.37 1.31
CA SER A 86 19.00 -3.80 1.63
C SER A 86 17.93 -4.05 2.69
N GLU A 87 17.91 -3.26 3.76
CA GLU A 87 16.89 -3.34 4.80
C GLU A 87 15.49 -3.01 4.26
N ALA A 88 15.37 -1.95 3.45
CA ALA A 88 14.11 -1.58 2.80
C ALA A 88 13.57 -2.73 1.93
N LYS A 89 14.42 -3.34 1.09
CA LYS A 89 14.04 -4.51 0.29
C LYS A 89 13.61 -5.70 1.15
N GLN A 90 14.27 -5.93 2.26
CA GLN A 90 13.90 -7.01 3.18
C GLN A 90 12.54 -6.74 3.84
N VAL A 91 12.27 -5.49 4.25
CA VAL A 91 10.95 -5.09 4.78
C VAL A 91 9.86 -5.27 3.74
N ILE A 92 10.10 -4.85 2.50
CA ILE A 92 9.16 -5.04 1.39
C ILE A 92 8.87 -6.54 1.21
N LYS A 93 9.90 -7.37 1.11
CA LYS A 93 9.77 -8.82 0.91
C LYS A 93 8.97 -9.50 2.03
N ASN A 94 9.17 -9.06 3.27
CA ASN A 94 8.51 -9.66 4.43
C ASN A 94 7.04 -9.24 4.57
N ASN A 95 6.68 -8.03 4.11
CA ASN A 95 5.37 -7.44 4.38
C ASN A 95 4.49 -7.29 3.13
N LEU A 96 5.07 -7.27 1.95
CA LEU A 96 4.35 -7.13 0.70
C LEU A 96 4.33 -8.47 -0.04
N ASN A 97 3.38 -9.33 0.31
CA ASN A 97 3.17 -10.60 -0.38
C ASN A 97 1.99 -10.47 -1.33
N GLU A 98 2.28 -10.49 -2.61
CA GLU A 98 1.29 -10.39 -3.69
C GLU A 98 0.20 -11.47 -3.59
N GLN A 99 0.56 -12.70 -3.23
CA GLN A 99 -0.38 -13.82 -3.13
C GLN A 99 -1.39 -13.69 -1.98
N ASN A 100 -1.12 -12.82 -1.02
CA ASN A 100 -2.03 -12.52 0.09
C ASN A 100 -2.90 -11.29 -0.17
N MET A 101 -2.82 -10.69 -1.35
CA MET A 101 -3.60 -9.52 -1.71
C MET A 101 -5.05 -9.87 -2.06
N ILE A 102 -5.96 -8.99 -1.70
CA ILE A 102 -7.36 -9.06 -2.10
C ILE A 102 -7.54 -8.09 -3.28
N TYR A 103 -7.97 -8.62 -4.41
CA TYR A 103 -8.29 -7.82 -5.58
C TYR A 103 -9.79 -7.52 -5.60
N LEU A 104 -10.15 -6.26 -5.38
CA LEU A 104 -11.51 -5.77 -5.44
C LEU A 104 -11.72 -4.97 -6.72
N VAL A 105 -12.62 -5.44 -7.57
CA VAL A 105 -12.95 -4.79 -8.83
C VAL A 105 -14.39 -4.28 -8.80
N VAL A 106 -14.55 -3.00 -9.11
CA VAL A 106 -15.88 -2.37 -9.25
C VAL A 106 -16.09 -2.03 -10.71
N GLY A 107 -17.10 -2.65 -11.35
CA GLY A 107 -17.34 -2.48 -12.77
C GLY A 107 -18.58 -3.24 -13.26
N ASP A 108 -18.75 -3.33 -14.58
CA ASP A 108 -19.83 -4.11 -15.18
C ASP A 108 -19.49 -5.61 -15.14
N ALA A 109 -20.18 -6.33 -14.27
CA ALA A 109 -19.98 -7.77 -14.10
C ALA A 109 -20.20 -8.58 -15.40
N LYS A 110 -21.11 -8.13 -16.28
CA LYS A 110 -21.41 -8.85 -17.53
C LYS A 110 -20.20 -8.92 -18.47
N THR A 111 -19.37 -7.90 -18.45
CA THR A 111 -18.21 -7.78 -19.34
C THR A 111 -16.89 -8.11 -18.65
N GLN A 112 -16.81 -8.01 -17.33
CA GLN A 112 -15.55 -8.11 -16.60
C GLN A 112 -15.39 -9.42 -15.81
N LEU A 113 -16.49 -10.04 -15.35
CA LEU A 113 -16.41 -11.18 -14.43
C LEU A 113 -15.61 -12.36 -15.01
N GLU A 114 -15.84 -12.68 -16.28
CA GLU A 114 -15.15 -13.77 -16.95
C GLU A 114 -13.68 -13.43 -17.19
N ARG A 115 -13.40 -12.22 -17.65
CA ARG A 115 -12.01 -11.74 -17.89
C ARG A 115 -11.17 -11.70 -16.63
N VAL A 116 -11.73 -11.21 -15.52
CA VAL A 116 -10.98 -11.13 -14.23
C VAL A 116 -10.61 -12.52 -13.71
N SER A 117 -11.34 -13.59 -14.10
CA SER A 117 -10.95 -14.96 -13.74
C SER A 117 -9.60 -15.38 -14.33
N GLU A 118 -9.16 -14.76 -15.41
CA GLU A 118 -7.87 -15.02 -16.06
C GLU A 118 -6.66 -14.54 -15.22
N LEU A 119 -6.89 -13.69 -14.20
CA LEU A 119 -5.84 -13.21 -13.29
C LEU A 119 -5.14 -14.35 -12.50
N GLY A 120 -5.76 -15.54 -12.41
CA GLY A 120 -5.14 -16.74 -11.86
C GLY A 120 -5.41 -17.00 -10.38
N TYR A 121 -6.31 -16.23 -9.73
CA TYR A 121 -6.70 -16.44 -8.31
C TYR A 121 -7.98 -17.28 -8.15
N GLY A 122 -8.39 -17.96 -9.21
CA GLY A 122 -9.61 -18.73 -9.21
C GLY A 122 -10.83 -17.91 -9.66
N LYS A 123 -12.02 -18.44 -9.37
CA LYS A 123 -13.26 -17.82 -9.84
C LYS A 123 -13.62 -16.59 -9.00
N PRO A 124 -13.82 -15.41 -9.60
CA PRO A 124 -14.21 -14.21 -8.88
C PRO A 124 -15.54 -14.41 -8.12
N ILE A 125 -15.64 -13.80 -6.96
CA ILE A 125 -16.87 -13.78 -6.16
C ILE A 125 -17.62 -12.51 -6.50
N LEU A 126 -18.83 -12.64 -7.06
CA LEU A 126 -19.69 -11.50 -7.32
C LEU A 126 -20.40 -11.08 -6.04
N LEU A 127 -20.32 -9.78 -5.73
CA LEU A 127 -20.93 -9.20 -4.54
C LEU A 127 -21.97 -8.14 -4.93
N ASP A 128 -22.99 -8.01 -4.11
CA ASP A 128 -23.92 -6.88 -4.19
C ASP A 128 -23.28 -5.59 -3.61
N ARG A 129 -24.03 -4.48 -3.62
CA ARG A 129 -23.58 -3.18 -3.07
C ARG A 129 -23.35 -3.18 -1.55
N ASN A 130 -23.87 -4.17 -0.86
CA ASN A 130 -23.74 -4.34 0.59
C ASN A 130 -22.63 -5.32 0.96
N GLY A 131 -21.93 -5.89 -0.05
CA GLY A 131 -20.87 -6.87 0.15
C GLY A 131 -21.39 -8.31 0.32
N ASN A 132 -22.66 -8.57 0.07
CA ASN A 132 -23.19 -9.93 0.13
C ASN A 132 -22.89 -10.67 -1.17
N LYS A 133 -22.60 -11.96 -1.05
CA LYS A 133 -22.36 -12.83 -2.20
C LYS A 133 -23.66 -13.03 -2.99
N LEU A 134 -23.60 -12.86 -4.31
CA LEU A 134 -24.68 -13.11 -5.25
C LEU A 134 -24.64 -14.53 -5.82
#